data_0a19d31fcbec1db3e10338d82ba29518
#
_entry.id   0a19d31fcbec1db3e10338d82ba29518
#
_cell.length_a   1.000
_cell.length_b   1.000
_cell.length_c   1.000
_cell.angle_alpha   90.00
_cell.angle_beta   90.00
_cell.angle_gamma   90.00
#
_symmetry.space_group_name_H-M   'P 1'
#
loop_
_entity.id
_entity.type
_entity.pdbx_description
1 polymer ?
#
loop_
_entity_poly.entity_id
_entity_poly.type
_entity_poly.pdbx_seq_one_letter_code
_entity_poly.pdbx_strand_id
1 'polypeptide(L)'
;MLFKKFSVQTLRSKKTFVPFVVQPKTMKSFFNIVSFFAAMAVSAQSSPVISEMDKYVKPRYRVIVDNDFGGDPDGLFQLVHQILSPSTEIRGIIGSHLKPGDAFDKSNVTAENAVKKVNETLEAMNLKNKFSVFQGSNDQLKDLKTPNISEGAKAIVAEAMKADEKNPLFIVCGAGLTEVASAYLIEPKIADKIVVVWIGGPEYPDLATPPPGYTPLEYNLGIDIKAAQVVFNESNLNIWQIPRNTYRQTLMSYAELVTKVKPEGKTGAYLTKKIEDLMEMVQKFNLKIGETYIMGDSPLVLLTALQSSFEADPSSSSYVIKNAPKINDNGLYEYNPKGRNIRVYTQIDTRLMFEDFYSKLKLFNNKK
;
A
#
# COMPACT_ATOMS: atom_id res chain seq x y z
N MET A 1 -43.69 12.76 12.99
CA MET A 1 -44.75 12.13 13.80
C MET A 1 -44.61 10.61 13.66
N LEU A 2 -44.42 9.93 14.77
CA LEU A 2 -44.37 8.52 15.11
C LEU A 2 -42.97 7.88 15.24
N PHE A 3 -42.43 8.02 16.46
CA PHE A 3 -41.45 7.12 17.01
C PHE A 3 -42.10 5.81 17.45
N LYS A 4 -41.61 4.66 17.03
CA LYS A 4 -41.92 3.37 17.66
C LYS A 4 -40.72 2.89 18.51
N LYS A 5 -40.96 2.82 19.82
CA LYS A 5 -40.11 2.17 20.83
C LYS A 5 -40.12 0.67 20.61
N PHE A 6 -38.93 0.05 20.62
CA PHE A 6 -38.80 -1.39 20.85
C PHE A 6 -38.22 -1.64 22.24
N SER A 7 -38.94 -2.41 23.03
CA SER A 7 -38.52 -2.85 24.35
C SER A 7 -37.64 -4.09 24.26
N VAL A 8 -36.56 -4.08 25.04
CA VAL A 8 -35.64 -5.23 25.20
C VAL A 8 -36.14 -6.06 26.36
N GLN A 9 -36.51 -7.32 26.10
CA GLN A 9 -36.75 -8.33 27.14
C GLN A 9 -35.45 -9.06 27.47
N THR A 10 -35.04 -8.93 28.73
CA THR A 10 -33.91 -9.63 29.34
C THR A 10 -34.34 -11.03 29.76
N LEU A 11 -33.79 -12.07 29.17
CA LEU A 11 -33.86 -13.45 29.68
C LEU A 11 -32.60 -13.78 30.48
N ARG A 12 -32.75 -13.86 31.81
CA ARG A 12 -31.76 -14.44 32.71
C ARG A 12 -31.89 -15.96 32.73
N SER A 13 -30.83 -16.68 32.36
CA SER A 13 -30.70 -18.10 32.66
C SER A 13 -29.57 -18.30 33.68
N LYS A 14 -29.92 -18.83 34.85
CA LYS A 14 -29.00 -19.30 35.88
C LYS A 14 -28.35 -20.61 35.44
N LYS A 15 -27.03 -20.69 35.41
CA LYS A 15 -26.30 -21.96 35.39
C LYS A 15 -25.41 -22.08 36.61
N THR A 16 -25.63 -23.15 37.30
CA THR A 16 -24.99 -23.63 38.55
C THR A 16 -23.53 -24.05 38.25
N PHE A 17 -22.63 -23.59 39.09
CA PHE A 17 -21.20 -23.95 39.07
C PHE A 17 -20.99 -25.24 39.85
N VAL A 18 -20.30 -26.23 39.28
CA VAL A 18 -19.76 -27.40 39.94
C VAL A 18 -18.24 -27.35 39.82
N PRO A 19 -17.47 -27.36 40.88
CA PRO A 19 -16.01 -27.33 40.79
C PRO A 19 -15.45 -28.74 40.55
N PHE A 20 -14.64 -28.87 39.51
CA PHE A 20 -13.86 -30.08 39.25
C PHE A 20 -12.44 -29.90 39.80
N VAL A 21 -12.07 -30.72 40.77
CA VAL A 21 -10.73 -30.80 41.34
C VAL A 21 -9.91 -31.75 40.47
N VAL A 22 -8.81 -31.29 39.88
CA VAL A 22 -7.83 -32.16 39.20
C VAL A 22 -6.50 -32.11 39.95
N GLN A 23 -6.03 -33.28 40.38
CA GLN A 23 -4.72 -33.50 41.01
C GLN A 23 -3.59 -33.43 39.96
N PRO A 24 -2.35 -33.02 40.33
CA PRO A 24 -1.25 -32.86 39.42
C PRO A 24 -0.54 -34.17 39.10
N LYS A 25 -0.36 -34.49 37.83
CA LYS A 25 0.60 -35.50 37.35
C LYS A 25 1.85 -34.84 36.79
N THR A 26 2.94 -35.32 37.30
CA THR A 26 4.35 -35.06 37.06
C THR A 26 4.78 -34.66 35.64
N MET A 27 5.57 -33.63 35.63
CA MET A 27 6.39 -32.98 34.62
C MET A 27 7.39 -33.91 33.94
N LYS A 28 7.39 -33.87 32.62
CA LYS A 28 8.59 -34.16 31.79
C LYS A 28 8.88 -32.96 30.91
N SER A 29 10.14 -32.55 31.05
CA SER A 29 10.84 -31.49 30.39
C SER A 29 10.52 -31.38 28.89
N PHE A 30 9.99 -30.21 28.45
CA PHE A 30 10.07 -29.79 27.06
C PHE A 30 10.86 -28.49 27.00
N PHE A 31 11.89 -28.51 26.21
CA PHE A 31 12.78 -27.41 25.88
C PHE A 31 11.97 -26.17 25.45
N ASN A 32 12.06 -25.10 26.24
CA ASN A 32 11.61 -23.77 25.87
C ASN A 32 12.55 -23.21 24.81
N ILE A 33 12.16 -23.22 23.55
CA ILE A 33 12.67 -22.28 22.57
C ILE A 33 11.96 -20.96 22.84
N VAL A 34 12.52 -20.15 23.72
CA VAL A 34 12.15 -18.73 23.85
C VAL A 34 12.72 -18.03 22.63
N SER A 35 11.94 -17.89 21.58
CA SER A 35 12.22 -16.98 20.49
C SER A 35 12.22 -15.55 21.06
N PHE A 36 13.40 -14.98 21.19
CA PHE A 36 13.59 -13.58 21.50
C PHE A 36 13.11 -12.76 20.27
N PHE A 37 11.83 -12.46 20.22
CA PHE A 37 11.35 -11.37 19.40
C PHE A 37 11.81 -10.07 20.09
N ALA A 38 12.95 -9.54 19.65
CA ALA A 38 13.27 -8.16 19.92
C ALA A 38 12.14 -7.32 19.29
N ALA A 39 11.23 -6.85 20.14
CA ALA A 39 10.23 -5.87 19.74
C ALA A 39 11.00 -4.61 19.31
N MET A 40 11.24 -4.45 18.00
CA MET A 40 11.61 -3.16 17.45
C MET A 40 10.43 -2.24 17.78
N ALA A 41 10.62 -1.36 18.74
CA ALA A 41 9.69 -0.27 19.00
C ALA A 41 9.71 0.64 17.79
N VAL A 42 8.80 0.39 16.83
CA VAL A 42 8.51 1.34 15.76
C VAL A 42 7.87 2.54 16.44
N SER A 43 8.66 3.58 16.66
CA SER A 43 8.13 4.83 17.19
C SER A 43 7.14 5.40 16.17
N ALA A 44 5.93 5.63 16.62
CA ALA A 44 4.96 6.39 15.87
C ALA A 44 5.55 7.78 15.59
N GLN A 45 5.87 8.05 14.34
CA GLN A 45 6.27 9.39 13.94
C GLN A 45 5.06 10.10 13.33
N SER A 46 4.65 11.19 14.00
CA SER A 46 3.71 12.13 13.41
C SER A 46 4.27 12.62 12.06
N SER A 47 3.40 12.73 11.06
CA SER A 47 3.78 13.28 9.76
C SER A 47 4.55 14.58 9.96
N PRO A 48 5.70 14.77 9.33
CA PRO A 48 6.37 16.03 9.43
C PRO A 48 5.56 17.07 8.67
N VAL A 49 4.69 17.84 9.39
CA VAL A 49 4.94 19.23 9.23
C VAL A 49 4.25 19.93 8.07
N ILE A 50 2.96 19.97 8.09
CA ILE A 50 2.28 21.20 7.66
C ILE A 50 1.53 21.70 8.89
N SER A 51 2.14 22.57 9.70
CA SER A 51 1.61 23.01 11.00
C SER A 51 0.22 23.62 10.90
N GLU A 52 -0.11 24.24 9.76
CA GLU A 52 -1.44 24.77 9.46
C GLU A 52 -2.49 23.67 9.39
N MET A 53 -2.12 22.48 8.91
CA MET A 53 -3.02 21.32 8.84
C MET A 53 -3.09 20.56 10.16
N ASP A 54 -1.98 20.43 10.90
CA ASP A 54 -1.90 19.60 12.12
C ASP A 54 -2.89 20.02 13.22
N LYS A 55 -3.32 21.27 13.21
CA LYS A 55 -4.34 21.77 14.13
C LYS A 55 -5.70 21.10 13.90
N TYR A 56 -6.08 20.90 12.65
CA TYR A 56 -7.43 20.49 12.25
C TYR A 56 -7.49 19.08 11.67
N VAL A 57 -6.40 18.59 11.07
CA VAL A 57 -6.33 17.27 10.47
C VAL A 57 -5.55 16.35 11.39
N LYS A 58 -6.18 15.29 11.88
CA LYS A 58 -5.59 14.30 12.77
C LYS A 58 -5.46 12.95 12.08
N PRO A 59 -4.43 12.15 12.43
CA PRO A 59 -4.31 10.79 11.91
C PRO A 59 -5.55 9.96 12.22
N ARG A 60 -6.11 9.33 11.20
CA ARG A 60 -7.25 8.42 11.28
C ARG A 60 -6.93 7.00 10.84
N TYR A 61 -5.84 6.83 10.10
CA TYR A 61 -5.35 5.55 9.64
C TYR A 61 -3.85 5.42 9.93
N ARG A 62 -3.45 4.20 10.26
CA ARG A 62 -2.05 3.78 10.23
C ARG A 62 -1.76 3.25 8.83
N VAL A 63 -0.59 3.56 8.28
CA VAL A 63 -0.21 3.18 6.93
C VAL A 63 1.19 2.57 6.93
N ILE A 64 1.35 1.41 6.29
CA ILE A 64 2.65 0.94 5.81
C ILE A 64 2.66 1.13 4.30
N VAL A 65 3.68 1.83 3.81
CA VAL A 65 3.90 2.07 2.38
C VAL A 65 4.82 0.98 1.86
N ASP A 66 4.36 0.22 0.86
CA ASP A 66 5.08 -0.89 0.25
C ASP A 66 5.16 -0.64 -1.27
N ASN A 67 6.37 -0.35 -1.78
CA ASN A 67 6.53 0.04 -3.17
C ASN A 67 7.92 -0.30 -3.74
N ASP A 68 7.99 -0.54 -5.04
CA ASP A 68 9.21 -0.81 -5.80
C ASP A 68 9.92 0.48 -6.25
N PHE A 69 10.26 1.33 -5.28
CA PHE A 69 10.85 2.67 -5.49
C PHE A 69 12.08 2.72 -6.39
N GLY A 70 12.67 1.57 -6.72
CA GLY A 70 13.76 1.43 -7.69
C GLY A 70 13.30 1.39 -9.14
N GLY A 71 12.01 1.26 -9.37
CA GLY A 71 11.36 1.23 -10.69
C GLY A 71 11.15 2.62 -11.29
N ASP A 72 9.98 2.80 -11.90
CA ASP A 72 9.63 4.11 -12.42
C ASP A 72 9.37 5.12 -11.29
N PRO A 73 9.42 6.44 -11.57
CA PRO A 73 9.49 7.43 -10.49
C PRO A 73 8.16 7.77 -9.82
N ASP A 74 7.02 7.23 -10.24
CA ASP A 74 5.70 7.60 -9.70
C ASP A 74 5.54 7.21 -8.22
N GLY A 75 6.15 6.09 -7.80
CA GLY A 75 6.22 5.70 -6.39
C GLY A 75 6.90 6.73 -5.50
N LEU A 76 7.87 7.50 -6.01
CA LEU A 76 8.52 8.58 -5.26
C LEU A 76 7.57 9.76 -5.04
N PHE A 77 6.71 10.09 -6.00
CA PHE A 77 5.66 11.10 -5.86
C PHE A 77 4.62 10.64 -4.83
N GLN A 78 4.19 9.38 -4.91
CA GLN A 78 3.31 8.78 -3.92
C GLN A 78 3.89 8.87 -2.52
N LEU A 79 5.17 8.50 -2.33
CA LEU A 79 5.85 8.54 -1.03
C LEU A 79 5.88 9.95 -0.44
N VAL A 80 6.31 10.95 -1.25
CA VAL A 80 6.34 12.35 -0.81
C VAL A 80 4.94 12.82 -0.42
N HIS A 81 3.92 12.52 -1.23
CA HIS A 81 2.55 12.90 -0.95
C HIS A 81 2.01 12.25 0.33
N GLN A 82 2.32 10.96 0.57
CA GLN A 82 1.93 10.25 1.79
C GLN A 82 2.59 10.85 3.03
N ILE A 83 3.89 11.17 2.95
CA ILE A 83 4.64 11.84 4.04
C ILE A 83 4.03 13.20 4.38
N LEU A 84 3.55 13.93 3.40
CA LEU A 84 2.92 15.25 3.58
C LEU A 84 1.44 15.19 4.01
N SER A 85 0.89 14.00 4.23
CA SER A 85 -0.54 13.80 4.52
C SER A 85 -0.79 13.53 6.01
N PRO A 86 -1.17 14.54 6.82
CA PRO A 86 -1.29 14.41 8.28
C PRO A 86 -2.48 13.55 8.74
N SER A 87 -3.41 13.21 7.85
CA SER A 87 -4.52 12.31 8.17
C SER A 87 -4.13 10.85 8.25
N THR A 88 -2.88 10.51 7.89
CA THR A 88 -2.32 9.16 7.99
C THR A 88 -1.05 9.15 8.83
N GLU A 89 -0.84 8.07 9.56
CA GLU A 89 0.35 7.84 10.36
C GLU A 89 1.18 6.73 9.71
N ILE A 90 2.34 7.10 9.16
CA ILE A 90 3.24 6.15 8.51
C ILE A 90 3.96 5.32 9.58
N ARG A 91 3.69 4.02 9.61
CA ARG A 91 4.28 3.05 10.53
C ARG A 91 5.52 2.35 9.97
N GLY A 92 5.70 2.42 8.66
CA GLY A 92 6.86 1.89 7.97
C GLY A 92 6.82 2.19 6.48
N ILE A 93 7.98 2.18 5.86
CA ILE A 93 8.16 2.28 4.42
C ILE A 93 8.97 1.05 4.00
N ILE A 94 8.44 0.26 3.07
CA ILE A 94 9.07 -0.95 2.57
C ILE A 94 9.54 -0.71 1.15
N GLY A 95 10.83 -0.91 0.89
CA GLY A 95 11.37 -0.97 -0.45
C GLY A 95 11.26 -2.39 -0.99
N SER A 96 10.38 -2.60 -1.98
CA SER A 96 10.08 -3.90 -2.57
C SER A 96 10.81 -4.13 -3.88
N HIS A 97 10.88 -5.39 -4.30
CA HIS A 97 11.60 -5.79 -5.50
C HIS A 97 10.81 -5.49 -6.78
N LEU A 98 11.55 -5.30 -7.85
CA LEU A 98 11.06 -5.25 -9.21
C LEU A 98 10.93 -6.67 -9.81
N LYS A 99 10.28 -6.75 -10.96
CA LYS A 99 10.29 -7.97 -11.77
C LYS A 99 11.73 -8.38 -12.12
N PRO A 100 12.10 -9.66 -12.05
CA PRO A 100 13.42 -10.10 -12.45
C PRO A 100 13.80 -9.66 -13.88
N GLY A 101 14.97 -9.03 -14.02
CA GLY A 101 15.46 -8.51 -15.30
C GLY A 101 14.77 -7.25 -15.80
N ASP A 102 14.15 -6.48 -14.90
CA ASP A 102 13.48 -5.23 -15.22
C ASP A 102 14.39 -4.21 -15.90
N ALA A 103 13.81 -3.34 -16.73
CA ALA A 103 14.55 -2.34 -17.49
C ALA A 103 15.17 -1.26 -16.61
N PHE A 104 14.54 -0.93 -15.49
CA PHE A 104 15.01 0.08 -14.52
C PHE A 104 16.18 -0.42 -13.68
N ASP A 105 16.14 -1.69 -13.26
CA ASP A 105 17.18 -2.31 -12.46
C ASP A 105 17.32 -3.79 -12.80
N LYS A 106 18.41 -4.14 -13.46
CA LYS A 106 18.73 -5.52 -13.87
C LYS A 106 19.46 -6.32 -12.78
N SER A 107 19.72 -5.71 -11.62
CA SER A 107 20.38 -6.39 -10.52
C SER A 107 19.44 -7.41 -9.85
N ASN A 108 19.98 -8.23 -8.98
CA ASN A 108 19.22 -9.15 -8.13
C ASN A 108 19.02 -8.61 -6.70
N VAL A 109 19.23 -7.31 -6.50
CA VAL A 109 19.12 -6.62 -5.21
C VAL A 109 18.18 -5.40 -5.30
N THR A 110 17.09 -5.55 -6.07
CA THR A 110 16.20 -4.44 -6.42
C THR A 110 15.45 -3.89 -5.22
N ALA A 111 15.09 -4.72 -4.21
CA ALA A 111 14.52 -4.27 -2.95
C ALA A 111 15.50 -3.43 -2.12
N GLU A 112 16.78 -3.83 -2.06
CA GLU A 112 17.83 -3.03 -1.42
C GLU A 112 17.99 -1.66 -2.13
N ASN A 113 17.96 -1.66 -3.47
CA ASN A 113 18.04 -0.43 -4.26
C ASN A 113 16.79 0.45 -4.08
N ALA A 114 15.59 -0.13 -3.90
CA ALA A 114 14.39 0.60 -3.53
C ALA A 114 14.55 1.30 -2.17
N VAL A 115 15.12 0.65 -1.16
CA VAL A 115 15.45 1.28 0.14
C VAL A 115 16.40 2.45 -0.04
N LYS A 116 17.41 2.35 -0.92
CA LYS A 116 18.31 3.48 -1.23
C LYS A 116 17.53 4.66 -1.82
N LYS A 117 16.57 4.41 -2.71
CA LYS A 117 15.71 5.46 -3.30
C LYS A 117 14.80 6.14 -2.28
N VAL A 118 14.24 5.36 -1.33
CA VAL A 118 13.51 5.94 -0.19
C VAL A 118 14.41 6.89 0.59
N ASN A 119 15.62 6.47 0.94
CA ASN A 119 16.56 7.28 1.71
C ASN A 119 17.00 8.56 0.93
N GLU A 120 17.25 8.47 -0.38
CA GLU A 120 17.50 9.62 -1.25
C GLU A 120 16.32 10.62 -1.21
N THR A 121 15.09 10.12 -1.27
CA THR A 121 13.88 10.94 -1.21
C THR A 121 13.74 11.62 0.15
N LEU A 122 13.93 10.90 1.23
CA LEU A 122 13.91 11.46 2.59
C LEU A 122 15.01 12.51 2.80
N GLU A 123 16.18 12.33 2.19
CA GLU A 123 17.26 13.31 2.22
C GLU A 123 16.90 14.58 1.41
N ALA A 124 16.28 14.46 0.23
CA ALA A 124 15.76 15.57 -0.55
C ALA A 124 14.70 16.38 0.21
N MET A 125 13.90 15.71 1.04
CA MET A 125 12.93 16.33 1.95
C MET A 125 13.55 16.90 3.24
N ASN A 126 14.83 16.66 3.50
CA ASN A 126 15.48 16.97 4.78
C ASN A 126 14.87 16.22 5.99
N LEU A 127 14.47 14.95 5.75
CA LEU A 127 13.80 14.07 6.71
C LEU A 127 14.60 12.77 6.96
N LYS A 128 15.90 12.80 6.72
CA LYS A 128 16.78 11.64 6.92
C LYS A 128 16.58 11.03 8.32
N ASN A 129 16.42 9.72 8.39
CA ASN A 129 16.19 8.94 9.62
C ASN A 129 14.90 9.29 10.40
N LYS A 130 13.93 9.97 9.76
CA LYS A 130 12.65 10.29 10.42
C LYS A 130 11.60 9.21 10.30
N PHE A 131 11.80 8.23 9.43
CA PHE A 131 10.88 7.11 9.20
C PHE A 131 11.63 5.79 9.31
N SER A 132 10.93 4.74 9.75
CA SER A 132 11.42 3.37 9.70
C SER A 132 11.32 2.88 8.25
N VAL A 133 12.46 2.53 7.67
CA VAL A 133 12.56 2.00 6.31
C VAL A 133 13.02 0.55 6.42
N PHE A 134 12.28 -0.36 5.76
CA PHE A 134 12.50 -1.78 5.79
C PHE A 134 12.81 -2.30 4.40
N GLN A 135 13.72 -3.25 4.31
CA GLN A 135 13.97 -3.95 3.07
C GLN A 135 12.95 -5.09 2.90
N GLY A 136 12.31 -5.15 1.75
CA GLY A 136 11.52 -6.27 1.30
C GLY A 136 12.40 -7.44 0.83
N SER A 137 11.77 -8.50 0.35
CA SER A 137 12.46 -9.57 -0.34
C SER A 137 13.04 -9.07 -1.66
N ASN A 138 14.21 -9.59 -2.08
CA ASN A 138 14.69 -9.41 -3.45
C ASN A 138 14.10 -10.45 -4.42
N ASP A 139 13.46 -11.49 -3.89
CA ASP A 139 12.98 -12.63 -4.64
C ASP A 139 11.46 -12.75 -4.58
N GLN A 140 10.86 -13.24 -5.66
CA GLN A 140 9.47 -13.69 -5.70
C GLN A 140 9.24 -14.86 -4.72
N LEU A 141 7.99 -15.14 -4.35
CA LEU A 141 7.66 -16.34 -3.61
C LEU A 141 8.06 -17.60 -4.38
N LYS A 142 8.68 -18.53 -3.69
CA LYS A 142 9.05 -19.83 -4.25
C LYS A 142 7.83 -20.70 -4.56
N ASP A 143 6.84 -20.66 -3.68
CA ASP A 143 5.59 -21.42 -3.76
C ASP A 143 4.49 -20.71 -2.96
N LEU A 144 3.27 -21.28 -2.94
CA LEU A 144 2.10 -20.67 -2.28
C LEU A 144 2.05 -20.87 -0.76
N LYS A 145 3.06 -21.50 -0.15
CA LYS A 145 3.04 -21.88 1.28
C LYS A 145 4.24 -21.36 2.06
N THR A 146 5.35 -21.08 1.37
CA THR A 146 6.60 -20.68 2.00
C THR A 146 6.77 -19.17 1.92
N PRO A 147 6.70 -18.43 3.04
CA PRO A 147 6.91 -16.99 3.04
C PRO A 147 8.37 -16.62 2.81
N ASN A 148 8.62 -15.49 2.18
CA ASN A 148 9.91 -14.82 2.23
C ASN A 148 10.04 -14.08 3.57
N ILE A 149 11.09 -14.39 4.35
CA ILE A 149 11.27 -13.82 5.70
C ILE A 149 12.06 -12.51 5.60
N SER A 150 11.43 -11.49 5.01
CA SER A 150 11.99 -10.14 4.88
C SER A 150 11.78 -9.29 6.15
N GLU A 151 12.46 -8.14 6.21
CA GLU A 151 12.17 -7.11 7.22
C GLU A 151 10.78 -6.51 7.00
N GLY A 152 10.40 -6.28 5.72
CA GLY A 152 9.11 -5.72 5.34
C GLY A 152 7.94 -6.60 5.78
N ALA A 153 7.97 -7.90 5.47
CA ALA A 153 6.92 -8.83 5.90
C ALA A 153 6.79 -8.91 7.43
N LYS A 154 7.93 -8.94 8.15
CA LYS A 154 7.93 -8.89 9.62
C LYS A 154 7.35 -7.59 10.16
N ALA A 155 7.65 -6.45 9.54
CA ALA A 155 7.11 -5.16 9.95
C ALA A 155 5.57 -5.11 9.79
N ILE A 156 5.03 -5.65 8.70
CA ILE A 156 3.58 -5.77 8.49
C ILE A 156 2.95 -6.60 9.61
N VAL A 157 3.49 -7.79 9.91
CA VAL A 157 2.99 -8.67 10.98
C VAL A 157 3.06 -7.96 12.33
N ALA A 158 4.21 -7.38 12.68
CA ALA A 158 4.41 -6.73 13.96
C ALA A 158 3.44 -5.56 14.18
N GLU A 159 3.20 -4.73 13.14
CA GLU A 159 2.27 -3.60 13.24
C GLU A 159 0.81 -4.06 13.28
N ALA A 160 0.44 -5.07 12.48
CA ALA A 160 -0.92 -5.61 12.45
C ALA A 160 -1.32 -6.28 13.77
N MET A 161 -0.37 -6.90 14.46
CA MET A 161 -0.64 -7.66 15.69
C MET A 161 -0.52 -6.84 16.98
N LYS A 162 -0.27 -5.53 16.90
CA LYS A 162 -0.32 -4.65 18.08
C LYS A 162 -1.69 -4.66 18.74
N ALA A 163 -1.72 -4.78 20.07
CA ALA A 163 -2.94 -5.00 20.83
C ALA A 163 -3.77 -3.70 21.04
N ASP A 164 -3.11 -2.56 21.23
CA ASP A 164 -3.74 -1.34 21.76
C ASP A 164 -3.95 -0.26 20.70
N GLU A 165 -3.88 -0.61 19.41
CA GLU A 165 -4.04 0.33 18.33
C GLU A 165 -5.51 0.51 17.95
N LYS A 166 -5.97 1.76 17.94
CA LYS A 166 -7.36 2.13 17.64
C LYS A 166 -7.62 2.40 16.16
N ASN A 167 -6.62 2.96 15.48
CA ASN A 167 -6.77 3.31 14.06
C ASN A 167 -6.57 2.08 13.18
N PRO A 168 -7.40 1.87 12.16
CA PRO A 168 -7.22 0.81 11.18
C PRO A 168 -5.84 0.89 10.50
N LEU A 169 -5.28 -0.27 10.15
CA LEU A 169 -4.02 -0.39 9.43
C LEU A 169 -4.28 -0.65 7.94
N PHE A 170 -3.70 0.19 7.11
CA PHE A 170 -3.68 0.04 5.66
C PHE A 170 -2.26 -0.29 5.18
N ILE A 171 -2.15 -1.30 4.34
CA ILE A 171 -0.93 -1.58 3.59
C ILE A 171 -1.17 -1.06 2.17
N VAL A 172 -0.45 -0.01 1.79
CA VAL A 172 -0.59 0.63 0.48
C VAL A 172 0.52 0.15 -0.43
N CYS A 173 0.14 -0.64 -1.44
CA CYS A 173 1.07 -1.36 -2.31
C CYS A 173 1.04 -0.76 -3.72
N GLY A 174 2.17 -0.16 -4.14
CA GLY A 174 2.42 0.30 -5.51
C GLY A 174 3.28 -0.68 -6.33
N ALA A 175 3.48 -1.89 -5.84
CA ALA A 175 4.34 -2.92 -6.41
C ALA A 175 3.63 -4.28 -6.49
N GLY A 176 4.42 -5.37 -6.57
CA GLY A 176 3.94 -6.74 -6.34
C GLY A 176 3.39 -6.94 -4.92
N LEU A 177 2.81 -8.09 -4.67
CA LEU A 177 2.20 -8.41 -3.36
C LEU A 177 3.07 -9.32 -2.48
N THR A 178 4.37 -9.42 -2.76
CA THR A 178 5.30 -10.35 -2.10
C THR A 178 5.34 -10.18 -0.59
N GLU A 179 5.41 -8.92 -0.11
CA GLU A 179 5.49 -8.62 1.32
C GLU A 179 4.16 -8.90 2.03
N VAL A 180 3.04 -8.54 1.43
CA VAL A 180 1.70 -8.82 1.95
C VAL A 180 1.44 -10.32 2.01
N ALA A 181 1.75 -11.06 0.94
CA ALA A 181 1.60 -12.51 0.87
C ALA A 181 2.48 -13.20 1.92
N SER A 182 3.75 -12.79 2.03
CA SER A 182 4.68 -13.32 3.04
C SER A 182 4.18 -13.05 4.46
N ALA A 183 3.72 -11.83 4.74
CA ALA A 183 3.17 -11.48 6.04
C ALA A 183 1.94 -12.33 6.39
N TYR A 184 1.03 -12.55 5.43
CA TYR A 184 -0.12 -13.43 5.60
C TYR A 184 0.29 -14.89 5.86
N LEU A 185 1.27 -15.41 5.13
CA LEU A 185 1.76 -16.78 5.33
C LEU A 185 2.47 -16.96 6.70
N ILE A 186 3.12 -15.89 7.22
CA ILE A 186 3.74 -15.90 8.56
C ILE A 186 2.66 -15.87 9.65
N GLU A 187 1.66 -15.01 9.55
CA GLU A 187 0.59 -14.83 10.54
C GLU A 187 -0.76 -14.57 9.84
N PRO A 188 -1.52 -15.62 9.54
CA PRO A 188 -2.80 -15.47 8.82
C PRO A 188 -3.85 -14.60 9.52
N LYS A 189 -3.73 -14.41 10.84
CA LYS A 189 -4.66 -13.54 11.60
C LYS A 189 -4.58 -12.07 11.22
N ILE A 190 -3.55 -11.65 10.51
CA ILE A 190 -3.48 -10.27 9.98
C ILE A 190 -4.63 -9.98 9.01
N ALA A 191 -5.25 -10.99 8.40
CA ALA A 191 -6.35 -10.80 7.47
C ALA A 191 -7.55 -10.03 8.07
N ASP A 192 -7.80 -10.20 9.38
CA ASP A 192 -8.85 -9.47 10.09
C ASP A 192 -8.40 -8.10 10.61
N LYS A 193 -7.14 -7.71 10.38
CA LYS A 193 -6.49 -6.56 11.00
C LYS A 193 -6.05 -5.49 10.00
N ILE A 194 -5.91 -5.83 8.75
CA ILE A 194 -5.38 -4.94 7.72
C ILE A 194 -6.33 -4.79 6.54
N VAL A 195 -6.20 -3.66 5.86
CA VAL A 195 -6.76 -3.43 4.52
C VAL A 195 -5.59 -3.25 3.55
N VAL A 196 -5.59 -4.02 2.47
CA VAL A 196 -4.60 -3.89 1.40
C VAL A 196 -5.16 -2.99 0.32
N VAL A 197 -4.53 -1.85 0.07
CA VAL A 197 -4.84 -0.96 -1.05
C VAL A 197 -3.77 -1.18 -2.11
N TRP A 198 -4.16 -1.68 -3.26
CA TRP A 198 -3.20 -2.17 -4.24
C TRP A 198 -3.39 -1.56 -5.62
N ILE A 199 -2.34 -0.95 -6.13
CA ILE A 199 -2.21 -0.57 -7.53
C ILE A 199 -1.78 -1.81 -8.30
N GLY A 200 -2.69 -2.41 -9.07
CA GLY A 200 -2.32 -3.60 -9.84
C GLY A 200 -3.49 -4.43 -10.34
N GLY A 201 -3.13 -5.35 -11.21
CA GLY A 201 -4.05 -6.22 -11.90
C GLY A 201 -4.60 -5.63 -13.20
N PRO A 202 -4.96 -6.50 -14.15
CA PRO A 202 -5.55 -6.09 -15.42
C PRO A 202 -6.98 -5.57 -15.24
N GLU A 203 -7.52 -5.04 -16.33
CA GLU A 203 -8.92 -4.67 -16.45
C GLU A 203 -9.83 -5.87 -16.21
N TYR A 204 -10.97 -5.63 -15.55
CA TYR A 204 -12.08 -6.58 -15.53
C TYR A 204 -12.87 -6.44 -16.84
N PRO A 205 -13.12 -7.53 -17.60
CA PRO A 205 -13.73 -7.47 -18.93
C PRO A 205 -15.10 -6.79 -19.00
N ASP A 206 -15.83 -6.80 -17.88
CA ASP A 206 -17.14 -6.14 -17.74
C ASP A 206 -17.04 -4.66 -17.32
N LEU A 207 -15.84 -4.16 -16.99
CA LEU A 207 -15.63 -2.79 -16.56
C LEU A 207 -14.83 -1.96 -17.58
N ALA A 208 -13.88 -2.58 -18.28
CA ALA A 208 -13.06 -1.86 -19.26
C ALA A 208 -12.42 -2.80 -20.28
N THR A 209 -12.06 -2.24 -21.42
CA THR A 209 -11.29 -2.93 -22.47
C THR A 209 -9.82 -2.57 -22.34
N PRO A 210 -8.90 -3.55 -22.40
CA PRO A 210 -7.47 -3.28 -22.44
C PRO A 210 -7.08 -2.35 -23.59
N PRO A 211 -6.16 -1.40 -23.40
CA PRO A 211 -5.68 -0.58 -24.51
C PRO A 211 -4.96 -1.43 -25.57
N PRO A 212 -4.98 -1.02 -26.83
CA PRO A 212 -4.23 -1.71 -27.89
C PRO A 212 -2.74 -1.85 -27.54
N GLY A 213 -2.19 -3.03 -27.76
CA GLY A 213 -0.76 -3.33 -27.52
C GLY A 213 -0.39 -3.66 -26.08
N TYR A 214 -1.33 -3.62 -25.14
CA TYR A 214 -1.05 -4.08 -23.76
C TYR A 214 -1.14 -5.60 -23.66
N THR A 215 -0.22 -6.16 -22.87
CA THR A 215 -0.25 -7.58 -22.52
C THR A 215 -1.38 -7.90 -21.55
N PRO A 216 -1.97 -9.11 -21.58
CA PRO A 216 -2.95 -9.53 -20.59
C PRO A 216 -2.41 -9.51 -19.16
N LEU A 217 -1.13 -9.85 -18.96
CA LEU A 217 -0.45 -9.78 -17.68
C LEU A 217 -0.15 -8.32 -17.35
N GLU A 218 -0.75 -7.83 -16.27
CA GLU A 218 -0.49 -6.49 -15.75
C GLU A 218 0.87 -6.49 -15.00
N TYR A 219 1.55 -5.32 -14.99
CA TYR A 219 2.94 -5.22 -14.54
C TYR A 219 3.12 -5.61 -13.05
N ASN A 220 2.39 -4.98 -12.14
CA ASN A 220 2.52 -5.22 -10.69
C ASN A 220 2.09 -6.63 -10.30
N LEU A 221 1.05 -7.17 -10.96
CA LEU A 221 0.69 -8.57 -10.79
C LEU A 221 1.82 -9.48 -11.26
N GLY A 222 2.46 -9.14 -12.36
CA GLY A 222 3.58 -9.88 -12.97
C GLY A 222 4.90 -9.81 -12.20
N ILE A 223 5.03 -8.89 -11.23
CA ILE A 223 6.19 -8.84 -10.34
C ILE A 223 6.29 -10.14 -9.53
N ASP A 224 5.17 -10.62 -8.95
CA ASP A 224 5.11 -11.90 -8.24
C ASP A 224 3.71 -12.52 -8.35
N ILE A 225 3.54 -13.38 -9.36
CA ILE A 225 2.26 -14.06 -9.62
C ILE A 225 1.86 -14.95 -8.44
N LYS A 226 2.81 -15.63 -7.79
CA LYS A 226 2.51 -16.49 -6.65
C LYS A 226 2.06 -15.70 -5.42
N ALA A 227 2.65 -14.56 -5.17
CA ALA A 227 2.18 -13.67 -4.13
C ALA A 227 0.76 -13.18 -4.40
N ALA A 228 0.45 -12.79 -5.64
CA ALA A 228 -0.90 -12.44 -6.06
C ALA A 228 -1.87 -13.63 -5.90
N GLN A 229 -1.46 -14.85 -6.23
CA GLN A 229 -2.25 -16.07 -5.98
C GLN A 229 -2.51 -16.27 -4.48
N VAL A 230 -1.52 -16.15 -3.61
CA VAL A 230 -1.71 -16.25 -2.16
C VAL A 230 -2.73 -15.22 -1.68
N VAL A 231 -2.57 -13.96 -2.08
CA VAL A 231 -3.45 -12.88 -1.63
C VAL A 231 -4.87 -13.03 -2.17
N PHE A 232 -5.05 -13.38 -3.43
CA PHE A 232 -6.39 -13.46 -4.06
C PHE A 232 -7.07 -14.79 -3.87
N ASN A 233 -6.34 -15.91 -4.02
CA ASN A 233 -6.94 -17.26 -4.05
C ASN A 233 -7.00 -17.90 -2.66
N GLU A 234 -6.01 -17.64 -1.78
CA GLU A 234 -5.81 -18.41 -0.56
C GLU A 234 -6.11 -17.60 0.72
N SER A 235 -6.23 -16.26 0.62
CA SER A 235 -6.41 -15.41 1.80
C SER A 235 -7.83 -14.84 1.91
N ASN A 236 -8.16 -14.35 3.13
CA ASN A 236 -9.36 -13.56 3.42
C ASN A 236 -9.04 -12.05 3.57
N LEU A 237 -7.90 -11.59 3.10
CA LEU A 237 -7.50 -10.19 3.17
C LEU A 237 -8.55 -9.27 2.53
N ASN A 238 -8.82 -8.15 3.19
CA ASN A 238 -9.66 -7.10 2.62
C ASN A 238 -8.84 -6.32 1.58
N ILE A 239 -9.31 -6.28 0.33
CA ILE A 239 -8.61 -5.66 -0.80
C ILE A 239 -9.41 -4.49 -1.35
N TRP A 240 -8.73 -3.35 -1.50
CA TRP A 240 -9.12 -2.22 -2.32
C TRP A 240 -8.19 -2.19 -3.53
N GLN A 241 -8.68 -2.59 -4.65
CA GLN A 241 -7.89 -2.72 -5.88
C GLN A 241 -8.08 -1.51 -6.78
N ILE A 242 -6.98 -1.02 -7.32
CA ILE A 242 -6.96 0.01 -8.37
C ILE A 242 -6.35 -0.65 -9.62
N PRO A 243 -7.17 -1.23 -10.51
CA PRO A 243 -6.69 -1.93 -11.68
C PRO A 243 -6.15 -0.99 -12.76
N ARG A 244 -5.48 -1.56 -13.77
CA ARG A 244 -4.77 -0.83 -14.83
C ARG A 244 -5.59 0.25 -15.53
N ASN A 245 -6.84 0.00 -15.85
CA ASN A 245 -7.72 1.00 -16.46
C ASN A 245 -7.97 2.20 -15.55
N THR A 246 -7.82 2.05 -14.24
CA THR A 246 -8.08 3.10 -13.26
C THR A 246 -6.81 3.87 -12.93
N TYR A 247 -5.70 3.21 -12.59
CA TYR A 247 -4.47 3.94 -12.28
C TYR A 247 -3.90 4.69 -13.48
N ARG A 248 -4.17 4.26 -14.71
CA ARG A 248 -3.79 4.98 -15.93
C ARG A 248 -4.55 6.29 -16.18
N GLN A 249 -5.57 6.60 -15.41
CA GLN A 249 -6.25 7.90 -15.46
C GLN A 249 -5.42 9.03 -14.80
N THR A 250 -4.37 8.70 -14.06
CA THR A 250 -3.60 9.62 -13.24
C THR A 250 -2.44 10.26 -14.02
N LEU A 251 -2.79 10.98 -15.06
CA LEU A 251 -1.82 11.66 -15.92
C LEU A 251 -1.43 13.03 -15.35
N MET A 252 -0.13 13.23 -15.11
CA MET A 252 0.46 14.54 -14.82
C MET A 252 1.14 15.08 -16.08
N SER A 253 0.85 16.31 -16.46
CA SER A 253 1.52 16.93 -17.60
C SER A 253 2.91 17.45 -17.23
N TYR A 254 3.84 17.48 -18.20
CA TYR A 254 5.16 18.05 -18.00
C TYR A 254 5.07 19.55 -17.65
N ALA A 255 4.08 20.26 -18.17
CA ALA A 255 3.79 21.63 -17.82
C ALA A 255 3.45 21.79 -16.32
N GLU A 256 2.62 20.90 -15.77
CA GLU A 256 2.32 20.90 -14.31
C GLU A 256 3.58 20.57 -13.50
N LEU A 257 4.38 19.61 -13.96
CA LEU A 257 5.63 19.24 -13.29
C LEU A 257 6.57 20.44 -13.20
N VAL A 258 6.77 21.17 -14.31
CA VAL A 258 7.68 22.34 -14.35
C VAL A 258 7.14 23.55 -13.58
N THR A 259 5.82 23.76 -13.59
CA THR A 259 5.24 24.96 -12.99
C THR A 259 4.79 24.78 -11.54
N LYS A 260 4.39 23.55 -11.14
CA LYS A 260 3.81 23.28 -9.81
C LYS A 260 4.69 22.41 -8.92
N VAL A 261 5.61 21.59 -9.47
CA VAL A 261 6.48 20.70 -8.70
C VAL A 261 7.91 21.23 -8.64
N LYS A 262 8.53 21.48 -9.79
CA LYS A 262 9.94 21.88 -9.90
C LYS A 262 10.33 23.08 -9.02
N PRO A 263 9.49 24.13 -8.88
CA PRO A 263 9.83 25.30 -8.05
C PRO A 263 9.82 25.03 -6.54
N GLU A 264 9.29 23.88 -6.11
CA GLU A 264 9.05 23.60 -4.70
C GLU A 264 10.29 23.02 -4.00
N GLY A 265 11.36 23.81 -4.00
CA GLY A 265 12.60 23.54 -3.28
C GLY A 265 13.35 22.29 -3.74
N LYS A 266 14.16 21.74 -2.85
CA LYS A 266 14.97 20.53 -3.15
C LYS A 266 14.10 19.31 -3.49
N THR A 267 12.97 19.16 -2.81
CA THR A 267 12.06 18.02 -3.01
C THR A 267 11.44 18.09 -4.41
N GLY A 268 10.89 19.24 -4.79
CA GLY A 268 10.29 19.40 -6.12
C GLY A 268 11.30 19.25 -7.25
N ALA A 269 12.49 19.82 -7.09
CA ALA A 269 13.58 19.69 -8.06
C ALA A 269 14.04 18.22 -8.19
N TYR A 270 14.15 17.48 -7.08
CA TYR A 270 14.49 16.05 -7.07
C TYR A 270 13.46 15.21 -7.83
N LEU A 271 12.18 15.36 -7.51
CA LEU A 271 11.10 14.61 -8.17
C LEU A 271 11.05 14.92 -9.68
N THR A 272 11.17 16.21 -10.04
CA THR A 272 11.18 16.61 -11.45
C THR A 272 12.35 15.98 -12.19
N LYS A 273 13.55 15.98 -11.60
CA LYS A 273 14.73 15.37 -12.21
C LYS A 273 14.55 13.88 -12.48
N LYS A 274 13.83 13.14 -11.62
CA LYS A 274 13.55 11.71 -11.84
C LYS A 274 12.67 11.47 -13.08
N ILE A 275 11.68 12.32 -13.33
CA ILE A 275 10.89 12.26 -14.58
C ILE A 275 11.73 12.68 -15.79
N GLU A 276 12.55 13.73 -15.67
CA GLU A 276 13.44 14.18 -16.74
C GLU A 276 14.46 13.08 -17.11
N ASP A 277 15.05 12.40 -16.10
CA ASP A 277 15.97 11.26 -16.30
C ASP A 277 15.29 10.11 -17.07
N LEU A 278 14.05 9.80 -16.71
CA LEU A 278 13.26 8.79 -17.40
C LEU A 278 12.98 9.20 -18.85
N MET A 279 12.58 10.46 -19.10
CA MET A 279 12.33 10.96 -20.45
C MET A 279 13.60 10.87 -21.33
N GLU A 280 14.76 11.21 -20.76
CA GLU A 280 16.05 11.07 -21.44
C GLU A 280 16.41 9.59 -21.71
N MET A 281 16.11 8.70 -20.74
CA MET A 281 16.38 7.28 -20.90
C MET A 281 15.56 6.68 -22.05
N VAL A 282 14.26 6.92 -22.12
CA VAL A 282 13.39 6.34 -23.15
C VAL A 282 13.67 6.91 -24.54
N GLN A 283 14.13 8.17 -24.64
CA GLN A 283 14.54 8.76 -25.91
C GLN A 283 15.72 8.01 -26.55
N LYS A 284 16.63 7.44 -25.74
CA LYS A 284 17.74 6.59 -26.27
C LYS A 284 17.24 5.33 -26.97
N PHE A 285 16.01 4.91 -26.70
CA PHE A 285 15.34 3.80 -27.38
C PHE A 285 14.37 4.25 -28.50
N ASN A 286 14.47 5.50 -28.95
CA ASN A 286 13.55 6.12 -29.91
C ASN A 286 12.08 6.13 -29.47
N LEU A 287 11.83 6.06 -28.16
CA LEU A 287 10.50 6.19 -27.59
C LEU A 287 10.25 7.65 -27.19
N LYS A 288 9.03 8.11 -27.38
CA LYS A 288 8.59 9.45 -26.99
C LYS A 288 7.43 9.31 -26.02
N ILE A 289 7.59 9.78 -24.78
CA ILE A 289 6.53 9.75 -23.77
C ILE A 289 5.41 10.76 -24.11
N GLY A 290 5.71 11.81 -24.88
CA GLY A 290 4.79 12.93 -25.11
C GLY A 290 4.85 13.95 -23.97
N GLU A 291 3.71 14.58 -23.66
CA GLU A 291 3.62 15.67 -22.69
C GLU A 291 3.12 15.24 -21.30
N THR A 292 2.83 13.95 -21.10
CA THR A 292 2.25 13.45 -19.86
C THR A 292 2.99 12.21 -19.35
N TYR A 293 2.95 12.01 -18.02
CA TYR A 293 3.39 10.79 -17.39
C TYR A 293 2.30 10.25 -16.44
N ILE A 294 2.19 8.92 -16.32
CA ILE A 294 1.21 8.27 -15.44
C ILE A 294 1.79 8.25 -14.03
N MET A 295 1.13 8.90 -13.08
CA MET A 295 1.43 8.82 -11.65
C MET A 295 0.58 7.72 -11.00
N GLY A 296 0.80 6.47 -11.44
CA GLY A 296 -0.06 5.33 -11.17
C GLY A 296 -0.23 5.00 -9.70
N ASP A 297 0.75 5.31 -8.85
CA ASP A 297 0.74 5.03 -7.43
C ASP A 297 0.08 6.12 -6.57
N SER A 298 -0.13 7.31 -7.11
CA SER A 298 -0.73 8.43 -6.39
C SER A 298 -2.14 8.14 -5.82
N PRO A 299 -2.99 7.30 -6.42
CA PRO A 299 -4.28 6.91 -5.83
C PRO A 299 -4.18 6.29 -4.43
N LEU A 300 -3.06 5.67 -4.08
CA LEU A 300 -2.84 5.14 -2.72
C LEU A 300 -3.01 6.21 -1.65
N VAL A 301 -2.54 7.43 -1.93
CA VAL A 301 -2.69 8.58 -1.03
C VAL A 301 -4.10 9.13 -1.06
N LEU A 302 -4.69 9.28 -2.25
CA LEU A 302 -6.06 9.76 -2.40
C LEU A 302 -7.03 8.93 -1.54
N LEU A 303 -6.93 7.60 -1.64
CA LEU A 303 -7.86 6.68 -1.00
C LEU A 303 -7.64 6.50 0.50
N THR A 304 -6.44 6.80 1.00
CA THR A 304 -6.13 6.68 2.43
C THR A 304 -6.11 8.00 3.18
N ALA A 305 -5.68 9.08 2.54
CA ALA A 305 -5.51 10.37 3.19
C ALA A 305 -6.64 11.38 2.90
N LEU A 306 -7.17 11.42 1.68
CA LEU A 306 -8.02 12.52 1.23
C LEU A 306 -9.51 12.24 1.29
N GLN A 307 -9.94 10.99 1.38
CA GLN A 307 -11.35 10.66 1.56
C GLN A 307 -11.82 11.05 2.97
N SER A 308 -12.97 11.70 3.06
CA SER A 308 -13.61 12.00 4.33
C SER A 308 -14.20 10.72 4.95
N SER A 309 -14.16 10.60 6.27
CA SER A 309 -14.93 9.58 7.01
C SER A 309 -16.23 10.14 7.61
N PHE A 310 -16.50 11.42 7.40
CA PHE A 310 -17.69 12.08 7.93
C PHE A 310 -18.95 11.70 7.16
N GLU A 311 -18.84 11.57 5.84
CA GLU A 311 -19.92 11.09 4.99
C GLU A 311 -19.52 9.78 4.33
N ALA A 312 -20.49 8.92 4.09
CA ALA A 312 -20.27 7.70 3.36
C ALA A 312 -19.92 8.04 1.90
N ASP A 313 -18.73 7.63 1.49
CA ASP A 313 -18.25 7.73 0.11
C ASP A 313 -18.26 9.15 -0.52
N PRO A 314 -17.74 10.17 0.17
CA PRO A 314 -17.90 11.58 -0.20
C PRO A 314 -16.96 12.05 -1.29
N SER A 315 -16.37 11.17 -2.08
CA SER A 315 -15.42 11.55 -3.12
C SER A 315 -15.99 11.32 -4.52
N SER A 316 -15.40 11.95 -5.53
CA SER A 316 -15.67 11.66 -6.93
C SER A 316 -14.94 10.41 -7.45
N SER A 317 -14.22 9.69 -6.58
CA SER A 317 -13.72 8.36 -6.88
C SER A 317 -14.83 7.33 -6.72
N SER A 318 -14.96 6.42 -7.69
CA SER A 318 -16.01 5.41 -7.71
C SER A 318 -15.43 4.01 -7.70
N TYR A 319 -16.12 3.08 -7.05
CA TYR A 319 -15.76 1.67 -7.05
C TYR A 319 -17.00 0.77 -7.19
N VAL A 320 -16.75 -0.49 -7.50
CA VAL A 320 -17.72 -1.57 -7.46
C VAL A 320 -17.25 -2.65 -6.50
N ILE A 321 -18.19 -3.40 -5.95
CA ILE A 321 -17.89 -4.63 -5.19
C ILE A 321 -17.93 -5.79 -6.17
N LYS A 322 -16.84 -6.54 -6.24
CA LYS A 322 -16.72 -7.74 -7.08
C LYS A 322 -16.24 -8.94 -6.28
N ASN A 323 -16.60 -10.12 -6.73
CA ASN A 323 -15.94 -11.34 -6.26
C ASN A 323 -14.47 -11.31 -6.71
N ALA A 324 -13.56 -11.58 -5.80
CA ALA A 324 -12.14 -11.73 -6.13
C ALA A 324 -11.98 -12.79 -7.22
N PRO A 325 -11.33 -12.48 -8.35
CA PRO A 325 -11.05 -13.50 -9.36
C PRO A 325 -10.08 -14.53 -8.81
N LYS A 326 -10.05 -15.71 -9.40
CA LYS A 326 -8.93 -16.62 -9.24
C LYS A 326 -7.80 -16.18 -10.16
N ILE A 327 -6.60 -16.09 -9.66
CA ILE A 327 -5.40 -15.81 -10.46
C ILE A 327 -4.77 -17.15 -10.84
N ASN A 328 -4.61 -17.42 -12.13
CA ASN A 328 -3.97 -18.63 -12.62
C ASN A 328 -2.44 -18.49 -12.69
N ASP A 329 -1.75 -19.55 -13.08
CA ASP A 329 -0.27 -19.59 -13.12
C ASP A 329 0.35 -18.63 -14.15
N ASN A 330 -0.44 -18.13 -15.09
CA ASN A 330 -0.02 -17.11 -16.06
C ASN A 330 -0.33 -15.68 -15.58
N GLY A 331 -0.84 -15.50 -14.36
CA GLY A 331 -1.25 -14.19 -13.81
C GLY A 331 -2.54 -13.64 -14.44
N LEU A 332 -3.37 -14.48 -15.04
CA LEU A 332 -4.62 -14.07 -15.64
C LEU A 332 -5.80 -14.32 -14.70
N TYR A 333 -6.83 -13.48 -14.84
CA TYR A 333 -8.06 -13.62 -14.06
C TYR A 333 -8.96 -14.73 -14.62
N GLU A 334 -9.39 -15.61 -13.73
CA GLU A 334 -10.45 -16.59 -13.97
C GLU A 334 -11.69 -16.21 -13.15
N TYR A 335 -12.87 -16.35 -13.74
CA TYR A 335 -14.11 -16.07 -13.02
C TYR A 335 -14.26 -16.96 -11.80
N ASN A 336 -14.54 -16.33 -10.64
CA ASN A 336 -14.69 -17.03 -9.36
C ASN A 336 -15.95 -16.56 -8.62
N PRO A 337 -17.10 -17.19 -8.84
CA PRO A 337 -18.35 -16.77 -8.20
C PRO A 337 -18.37 -17.00 -6.68
N LYS A 338 -17.42 -17.79 -6.15
CA LYS A 338 -17.23 -18.04 -4.71
C LYS A 338 -16.12 -17.19 -4.10
N GLY A 339 -15.48 -16.34 -4.89
CA GLY A 339 -14.47 -15.40 -4.40
C GLY A 339 -15.07 -14.45 -3.37
N ARG A 340 -14.28 -14.08 -2.35
CA ARG A 340 -14.71 -13.07 -1.40
C ARG A 340 -14.94 -11.71 -2.09
N ASN A 341 -15.73 -10.86 -1.48
CA ASN A 341 -15.95 -9.51 -1.98
C ASN A 341 -14.68 -8.68 -1.81
N ILE A 342 -14.30 -7.98 -2.88
CA ILE A 342 -13.24 -6.98 -2.91
C ILE A 342 -13.79 -5.67 -3.48
N ARG A 343 -13.15 -4.56 -3.12
CA ARG A 343 -13.46 -3.26 -3.69
C ARG A 343 -12.58 -3.05 -4.93
N VAL A 344 -13.18 -2.73 -6.06
CA VAL A 344 -12.48 -2.45 -7.34
C VAL A 344 -12.81 -1.03 -7.76
N TYR A 345 -11.82 -0.16 -7.74
CA TYR A 345 -11.99 1.24 -8.16
C TYR A 345 -12.08 1.35 -9.68
N THR A 346 -13.03 2.14 -10.14
CA THR A 346 -13.32 2.37 -11.58
C THR A 346 -13.02 3.79 -12.02
N GLN A 347 -13.02 4.72 -11.05
CA GLN A 347 -12.73 6.14 -11.28
C GLN A 347 -11.98 6.72 -10.09
N ILE A 348 -11.06 7.63 -10.36
CA ILE A 348 -10.22 8.33 -9.38
C ILE A 348 -10.42 9.84 -9.52
N ASP A 349 -10.59 10.55 -8.40
CA ASP A 349 -10.59 12.02 -8.39
C ASP A 349 -9.18 12.56 -8.60
N THR A 350 -8.76 12.59 -9.84
CA THR A 350 -7.41 13.07 -10.21
C THR A 350 -7.20 14.55 -9.90
N ARG A 351 -8.28 15.38 -10.00
CA ARG A 351 -8.18 16.79 -9.64
C ARG A 351 -7.85 16.98 -8.16
N LEU A 352 -8.61 16.37 -7.26
CA LEU A 352 -8.36 16.46 -5.83
C LEU A 352 -6.96 15.94 -5.50
N MET A 353 -6.58 14.79 -6.06
CA MET A 353 -5.32 14.13 -5.81
C MET A 353 -4.11 15.01 -6.18
N PHE A 354 -4.10 15.58 -7.38
CA PHE A 354 -2.98 16.40 -7.85
C PHE A 354 -2.94 17.79 -7.20
N GLU A 355 -4.08 18.46 -7.08
CA GLU A 355 -4.11 19.78 -6.45
C GLU A 355 -3.74 19.74 -4.97
N ASP A 356 -4.11 18.66 -4.27
CA ASP A 356 -3.68 18.43 -2.88
C ASP A 356 -2.16 18.19 -2.80
N PHE A 357 -1.60 17.37 -3.69
CA PHE A 357 -0.16 17.13 -3.77
C PHE A 357 0.61 18.43 -3.99
N TYR A 358 0.23 19.23 -5.00
CA TYR A 358 0.91 20.50 -5.30
C TYR A 358 0.81 21.47 -4.14
N SER A 359 -0.38 21.57 -3.52
CA SER A 359 -0.61 22.46 -2.38
C SER A 359 0.23 22.07 -1.16
N LYS A 360 0.28 20.77 -0.83
CA LYS A 360 1.09 20.25 0.27
C LYS A 360 2.58 20.44 0.03
N LEU A 361 3.05 20.20 -1.19
CA LEU A 361 4.45 20.41 -1.54
C LEU A 361 4.87 21.87 -1.40
N LYS A 362 4.02 22.79 -1.85
CA LYS A 362 4.20 24.25 -1.68
C LYS A 362 4.20 24.65 -0.20
N LEU A 363 3.25 24.18 0.59
CA LEU A 363 3.20 24.45 2.03
C LEU A 363 4.44 23.92 2.75
N PHE A 364 4.94 22.75 2.36
CA PHE A 364 6.15 22.18 2.91
C PHE A 364 7.41 22.99 2.57
N ASN A 365 7.51 23.48 1.33
CA ASN A 365 8.64 24.30 0.89
C ASN A 365 8.68 25.69 1.57
N ASN A 366 7.52 26.31 1.80
CA ASN A 366 7.43 27.65 2.40
C ASN A 366 7.88 27.70 3.88
N LYS A 367 8.14 26.56 4.51
CA LYS A 367 8.63 26.46 5.90
C LYS A 367 10.15 26.42 6.02
N LYS A 368 10.84 26.37 4.89
CA LYS A 368 12.31 26.40 4.86
C LYS A 368 12.81 27.82 4.63
#